data_aa9e7528d567ab85a0e680e30ce02de4
#
_entry.id   aa9e7528d567ab85a0e680e30ce02de4
#
_cell.length_a   1.000
_cell.length_b   1.000
_cell.length_c   1.000
_cell.angle_alpha   90.00
_cell.angle_beta   90.00
_cell.angle_gamma   90.00
#
_symmetry.space_group_name_H-M   'P 1'
#
loop_
_entity.id
_entity.type
_entity.pdbx_description
1 polymer ?
#
loop_
_entity_poly.entity_id
_entity_poly.type
_entity_poly.pdbx_seq_one_letter_code
_entity_poly.pdbx_strand_id
1 'polypeptide(L)'
;MENKRICVISPSLQMGGIERQLTILSAYFVKRGHDVHFIACRAGKHFYELDSRVHFVEPPFVHTAKASSKLFSYVKTISFIRKQIKRINPDTIMVFGDIINPIALIANKGLGYPIYIADQISPKQNLGRFKNFMKRITYRSATGIIAQSKMAADYKYEVFGSDINVRIIPNTMRDIVDCPNAEKHPWVVSLGRLSYEKGIDRLIDAFSRISGHDDWRLVLIGDGPQRNQLEEQVKKLKISDRVDFLGSRNDVDALLAQGSIFVLPSRCEGFPNALCEAMASPLPCITFDSVSASDIIDNHINGEIVRDGDIEGLSSAILSLMDDETKRTLLAVNAYKIRERLEKNKIGDMFLDFILEKM
;
A
#
# COMPACT_ATOMS: atom_id res chain seq x y z
N MET A 1 -18.91 -19.27 12.33
CA MET A 1 -17.99 -18.65 13.34
C MET A 1 -18.85 -17.91 14.35
N GLU A 2 -18.44 -17.90 15.61
CA GLU A 2 -19.10 -17.11 16.65
C GLU A 2 -19.00 -15.61 16.33
N ASN A 3 -20.08 -14.86 16.51
CA ASN A 3 -20.07 -13.41 16.31
C ASN A 3 -19.09 -12.76 17.30
N LYS A 4 -18.11 -12.03 16.80
CA LYS A 4 -17.11 -11.31 17.61
C LYS A 4 -17.19 -9.82 17.35
N ARG A 5 -16.91 -9.02 18.37
CA ARG A 5 -16.83 -7.57 18.28
C ARG A 5 -15.42 -7.16 17.95
N ILE A 6 -15.22 -6.65 16.74
CA ILE A 6 -13.91 -6.26 16.20
C ILE A 6 -13.83 -4.73 16.18
N CYS A 7 -12.82 -4.18 16.88
CA CYS A 7 -12.52 -2.75 16.85
C CYS A 7 -11.41 -2.48 15.84
N VAL A 8 -11.70 -1.75 14.79
CA VAL A 8 -10.74 -1.32 13.76
C VAL A 8 -10.33 0.12 14.03
N ILE A 9 -9.03 0.41 14.12
CA ILE A 9 -8.51 1.76 14.34
C ILE A 9 -7.70 2.21 13.14
N SER A 10 -8.11 3.32 12.52
CA SER A 10 -7.52 3.93 11.34
C SER A 10 -6.98 5.34 11.63
N PRO A 11 -5.95 5.82 10.91
CA PRO A 11 -5.55 7.21 10.97
C PRO A 11 -6.69 8.18 10.62
N SER A 12 -7.50 7.86 9.61
CA SER A 12 -8.61 8.69 9.09
C SER A 12 -9.54 7.85 8.19
N LEU A 13 -10.43 8.50 7.45
CA LEU A 13 -11.14 7.96 6.28
C LEU A 13 -10.88 8.81 5.01
N GLN A 14 -9.75 9.51 4.97
CA GLN A 14 -9.33 10.28 3.80
C GLN A 14 -8.77 9.37 2.71
N MET A 15 -8.38 9.94 1.56
CA MET A 15 -7.79 9.19 0.46
C MET A 15 -6.40 8.63 0.87
N GLY A 16 -6.28 7.31 0.92
CA GLY A 16 -5.03 6.62 1.27
C GLY A 16 -5.13 5.10 1.15
N GLY A 17 -3.99 4.44 1.04
CA GLY A 17 -3.92 2.97 0.92
C GLY A 17 -4.35 2.26 2.20
N ILE A 18 -4.05 2.83 3.37
CA ILE A 18 -4.45 2.30 4.69
C ILE A 18 -5.98 2.32 4.81
N GLU A 19 -6.57 3.47 4.55
CA GLU A 19 -7.99 3.71 4.66
C GLU A 19 -8.77 2.80 3.71
N ARG A 20 -8.31 2.67 2.45
CA ARG A 20 -8.88 1.74 1.48
C ARG A 20 -8.85 0.30 1.99
N GLN A 21 -7.70 -0.16 2.48
CA GLN A 21 -7.54 -1.50 3.01
C GLN A 21 -8.48 -1.80 4.17
N LEU A 22 -8.55 -0.87 5.13
CA LEU A 22 -9.40 -1.05 6.31
C LEU A 22 -10.90 -0.98 5.97
N THR A 23 -11.30 -0.18 4.98
CA THR A 23 -12.68 -0.16 4.48
C THR A 23 -13.06 -1.52 3.88
N ILE A 24 -12.19 -2.10 3.04
CA ILE A 24 -12.41 -3.43 2.44
C ILE A 24 -12.51 -4.51 3.53
N LEU A 25 -11.57 -4.52 4.48
CA LEU A 25 -11.55 -5.51 5.57
C LEU A 25 -12.77 -5.37 6.49
N SER A 26 -13.17 -4.15 6.84
CA SER A 26 -14.35 -3.91 7.67
C SER A 26 -15.62 -4.43 7.03
N ALA A 27 -15.82 -4.18 5.73
CA ALA A 27 -16.95 -4.72 4.97
C ALA A 27 -16.90 -6.26 4.92
N TYR A 28 -15.72 -6.84 4.77
CA TYR A 28 -15.54 -8.28 4.78
C TYR A 28 -15.90 -8.89 6.16
N PHE A 29 -15.44 -8.31 7.27
CA PHE A 29 -15.71 -8.80 8.61
C PHE A 29 -17.20 -8.76 8.95
N VAL A 30 -17.89 -7.69 8.54
CA VAL A 30 -19.37 -7.60 8.67
C VAL A 30 -20.06 -8.67 7.83
N LYS A 31 -19.60 -8.92 6.59
CA LYS A 31 -20.13 -9.99 5.74
C LYS A 31 -19.95 -11.38 6.35
N ARG A 32 -18.89 -11.59 7.14
CA ARG A 32 -18.62 -12.83 7.90
C ARG A 32 -19.42 -12.91 9.21
N GLY A 33 -20.26 -11.92 9.53
CA GLY A 33 -21.17 -11.93 10.66
C GLY A 33 -20.59 -11.34 11.95
N HIS A 34 -19.50 -10.59 11.89
CA HIS A 34 -18.90 -9.92 13.05
C HIS A 34 -19.50 -8.53 13.28
N ASP A 35 -19.51 -8.08 14.56
CA ASP A 35 -19.88 -6.72 14.98
C ASP A 35 -18.64 -5.82 14.85
N VAL A 36 -18.64 -4.91 13.86
CA VAL A 36 -17.46 -4.13 13.50
C VAL A 36 -17.60 -2.67 13.90
N HIS A 37 -16.66 -2.19 14.71
CA HIS A 37 -16.56 -0.80 15.15
C HIS A 37 -15.31 -0.15 14.56
N PHE A 38 -15.49 0.90 13.77
CA PHE A 38 -14.42 1.62 13.11
C PHE A 38 -14.14 2.97 13.78
N ILE A 39 -12.94 3.15 14.31
CA ILE A 39 -12.48 4.38 14.95
C ILE A 39 -11.51 5.09 14.00
N ALA A 40 -11.89 6.26 13.46
CA ALA A 40 -10.94 7.17 12.82
C ALA A 40 -10.26 8.04 13.89
N CYS A 41 -8.95 8.18 13.83
CA CYS A 41 -8.19 9.01 14.78
C CYS A 41 -8.21 10.51 14.45
N ARG A 42 -8.60 10.86 13.22
CA ARG A 42 -8.74 12.24 12.72
C ARG A 42 -10.09 12.40 12.06
N ALA A 43 -10.80 13.45 12.46
CA ALA A 43 -11.98 13.91 11.77
C ALA A 43 -11.64 14.61 10.44
N GLY A 44 -12.55 14.59 9.47
CA GLY A 44 -12.39 15.32 8.23
C GLY A 44 -13.27 14.79 7.10
N LYS A 45 -13.02 15.28 5.89
CA LYS A 45 -13.75 14.83 4.71
C LYS A 45 -13.44 13.36 4.43
N HIS A 46 -14.48 12.52 4.42
CA HIS A 46 -14.35 11.11 4.10
C HIS A 46 -14.25 10.93 2.59
N PHE A 47 -13.32 10.08 2.15
CA PHE A 47 -13.16 9.70 0.75
C PHE A 47 -13.74 8.31 0.49
N TYR A 48 -13.62 7.39 1.47
CA TYR A 48 -14.16 6.05 1.38
C TYR A 48 -15.46 5.95 2.16
N GLU A 49 -16.43 5.20 1.62
CA GLU A 49 -17.68 4.85 2.28
C GLU A 49 -17.52 3.51 2.99
N LEU A 50 -17.92 3.44 4.25
CA LEU A 50 -17.98 2.20 5.01
C LEU A 50 -19.31 1.48 4.74
N ASP A 51 -19.31 0.14 4.84
CA ASP A 51 -20.55 -0.65 4.84
C ASP A 51 -21.48 -0.10 5.94
N SER A 52 -22.76 0.05 5.63
CA SER A 52 -23.76 0.67 6.53
C SER A 52 -23.92 -0.06 7.88
N ARG A 53 -23.46 -1.30 7.97
CA ARG A 53 -23.46 -2.10 9.19
C ARG A 53 -22.25 -1.86 10.08
N VAL A 54 -21.25 -1.13 9.63
CA VAL A 54 -20.07 -0.77 10.42
C VAL A 54 -20.39 0.42 11.32
N HIS A 55 -20.16 0.26 12.62
CA HIS A 55 -20.31 1.34 13.60
C HIS A 55 -19.13 2.30 13.51
N PHE A 56 -19.34 3.49 12.94
CA PHE A 56 -18.28 4.48 12.75
C PHE A 56 -18.24 5.53 13.85
N VAL A 57 -17.04 5.90 14.28
CA VAL A 57 -16.79 7.02 15.19
C VAL A 57 -15.50 7.75 14.86
N GLU A 58 -15.53 9.08 14.92
CA GLU A 58 -14.38 9.97 14.80
C GLU A 58 -14.32 10.98 15.96
N PRO A 59 -13.17 11.61 16.23
CA PRO A 59 -13.04 12.55 17.32
C PRO A 59 -13.80 13.86 17.06
N PRO A 60 -14.41 14.47 18.08
CA PRO A 60 -15.10 15.76 17.94
C PRO A 60 -14.13 16.96 17.87
N PHE A 61 -12.84 16.72 17.67
CA PHE A 61 -11.81 17.76 17.63
C PHE A 61 -10.92 17.60 16.38
N VAL A 62 -10.46 18.74 15.87
CA VAL A 62 -9.55 18.79 14.72
C VAL A 62 -8.11 18.88 15.21
N HIS A 63 -7.20 18.15 14.56
CA HIS A 63 -5.77 18.20 14.83
C HIS A 63 -5.16 19.49 14.26
N THR A 64 -4.55 20.32 15.11
CA THR A 64 -3.87 21.54 14.68
C THR A 64 -2.41 21.28 14.33
N ALA A 65 -1.90 21.95 13.29
CA ALA A 65 -0.53 21.75 12.77
C ALA A 65 0.57 22.40 13.64
N LYS A 66 0.22 23.27 14.60
CA LYS A 66 1.21 24.00 15.43
C LYS A 66 2.01 23.06 16.33
N ALA A 67 3.33 23.21 16.34
CA ALA A 67 4.27 22.31 17.04
C ALA A 67 4.00 22.20 18.55
N SER A 68 3.64 23.32 19.21
CA SER A 68 3.30 23.38 20.65
C SER A 68 2.03 22.60 21.00
N SER A 69 1.15 22.35 20.06
CA SER A 69 -0.11 21.62 20.26
C SER A 69 -0.03 20.12 19.91
N LYS A 70 1.10 19.65 19.33
CA LYS A 70 1.23 18.24 18.92
C LYS A 70 1.15 17.26 20.08
N LEU A 71 1.85 17.54 21.18
CA LEU A 71 1.82 16.67 22.38
C LEU A 71 0.40 16.60 22.97
N PHE A 72 -0.26 17.74 23.08
CA PHE A 72 -1.64 17.82 23.55
C PHE A 72 -2.61 17.09 22.61
N SER A 73 -2.39 17.15 21.30
CA SER A 73 -3.14 16.40 20.31
C SER A 73 -2.97 14.88 20.50
N TYR A 74 -1.75 14.39 20.75
CA TYR A 74 -1.50 12.98 21.05
C TYR A 74 -2.24 12.52 22.31
N VAL A 75 -2.18 13.30 23.40
CA VAL A 75 -2.87 12.98 24.66
C VAL A 75 -4.38 12.92 24.44
N LYS A 76 -4.97 13.88 23.70
CA LYS A 76 -6.40 13.87 23.36
C LYS A 76 -6.77 12.62 22.52
N THR A 77 -5.94 12.24 21.56
CA THR A 77 -6.17 11.06 20.72
C THR A 77 -6.10 9.77 21.55
N ILE A 78 -5.11 9.65 22.44
CA ILE A 78 -4.99 8.49 23.36
C ILE A 78 -6.24 8.39 24.24
N SER A 79 -6.65 9.50 24.85
CA SER A 79 -7.83 9.56 25.72
C SER A 79 -9.12 9.20 24.95
N PHE A 80 -9.28 9.71 23.73
CA PHE A 80 -10.40 9.40 22.84
C PHE A 80 -10.44 7.90 22.50
N ILE A 81 -9.35 7.34 21.98
CA ILE A 81 -9.26 5.92 21.64
C ILE A 81 -9.57 5.06 22.87
N ARG A 82 -8.95 5.35 24.02
CA ARG A 82 -9.18 4.63 25.27
C ARG A 82 -10.65 4.65 25.70
N LYS A 83 -11.31 5.82 25.60
CA LYS A 83 -12.75 5.96 25.91
C LYS A 83 -13.61 5.10 24.97
N GLN A 84 -13.29 5.10 23.66
CA GLN A 84 -14.03 4.30 22.69
C GLN A 84 -13.80 2.80 22.90
N ILE A 85 -12.56 2.34 23.12
CA ILE A 85 -12.27 0.93 23.42
C ILE A 85 -13.11 0.46 24.63
N LYS A 86 -13.13 1.23 25.73
CA LYS A 86 -13.94 0.88 26.90
C LYS A 86 -15.43 0.83 26.62
N ARG A 87 -15.96 1.75 25.77
CA ARG A 87 -17.37 1.79 25.40
C ARG A 87 -17.75 0.61 24.51
N ILE A 88 -16.88 0.27 23.56
CA ILE A 88 -17.08 -0.81 22.59
C ILE A 88 -16.96 -2.17 23.30
N ASN A 89 -16.05 -2.32 24.24
CA ASN A 89 -15.71 -3.60 24.90
C ASN A 89 -15.44 -4.71 23.86
N PRO A 90 -14.41 -4.55 22.98
CA PRO A 90 -14.18 -5.43 21.86
C PRO A 90 -13.58 -6.78 22.29
N ASP A 91 -13.80 -7.84 21.50
CA ASP A 91 -13.07 -9.10 21.64
C ASP A 91 -11.63 -8.96 21.11
N THR A 92 -11.44 -8.13 20.10
CA THR A 92 -10.12 -7.87 19.48
C THR A 92 -10.04 -6.48 18.88
N ILE A 93 -8.81 -5.95 18.81
CA ILE A 93 -8.51 -4.63 18.24
C ILE A 93 -7.52 -4.81 17.09
N MET A 94 -7.81 -4.24 15.93
CA MET A 94 -6.90 -4.18 14.77
C MET A 94 -6.56 -2.72 14.45
N VAL A 95 -5.26 -2.41 14.34
CA VAL A 95 -4.77 -1.04 14.13
C VAL A 95 -3.83 -0.98 12.93
N PHE A 96 -4.07 -0.06 12.03
CA PHE A 96 -3.16 0.19 10.90
C PHE A 96 -2.58 1.58 10.95
N GLY A 97 -1.28 1.66 10.75
CA GLY A 97 -0.55 2.90 10.55
C GLY A 97 0.55 3.15 11.58
N ASP A 98 1.74 3.33 11.09
CA ASP A 98 2.99 3.45 11.85
C ASP A 98 2.98 4.52 12.95
N ILE A 99 2.18 5.57 12.77
CA ILE A 99 2.05 6.66 13.76
C ILE A 99 0.95 6.34 14.78
N ILE A 100 -0.11 5.66 14.35
CA ILE A 100 -1.28 5.37 15.20
C ILE A 100 -1.04 4.12 16.04
N ASN A 101 -0.27 3.14 15.56
CA ASN A 101 0.03 1.93 16.29
C ASN A 101 0.55 2.19 17.73
N PRO A 102 1.60 3.01 17.96
CA PRO A 102 2.05 3.34 19.31
C PRO A 102 0.98 4.02 20.17
N ILE A 103 0.18 4.90 19.58
CA ILE A 103 -0.89 5.64 20.26
C ILE A 103 -1.99 4.67 20.74
N ALA A 104 -2.40 3.74 19.90
CA ALA A 104 -3.41 2.74 20.21
C ALA A 104 -2.91 1.74 21.27
N LEU A 105 -1.65 1.30 21.18
CA LEU A 105 -1.01 0.45 22.18
C LEU A 105 -0.98 1.12 23.56
N ILE A 106 -0.63 2.41 23.61
CA ILE A 106 -0.68 3.19 24.87
C ILE A 106 -2.11 3.33 25.37
N ALA A 107 -3.08 3.59 24.47
CA ALA A 107 -4.49 3.70 24.84
C ALA A 107 -5.07 2.38 25.42
N ASN A 108 -4.60 1.24 24.94
CA ASN A 108 -5.00 -0.09 25.39
C ASN A 108 -4.28 -0.54 26.67
N LYS A 109 -3.18 0.11 27.05
CA LYS A 109 -2.39 -0.28 28.25
C LYS A 109 -3.27 -0.37 29.51
N GLY A 110 -3.25 -1.55 30.16
CA GLY A 110 -4.03 -1.84 31.36
C GLY A 110 -5.53 -2.07 31.11
N LEU A 111 -5.98 -2.19 29.85
CA LEU A 111 -7.34 -2.62 29.52
C LEU A 111 -7.44 -4.12 29.23
N GLY A 112 -6.35 -4.75 28.77
CA GLY A 112 -6.25 -6.19 28.57
C GLY A 112 -6.89 -6.73 27.29
N TYR A 113 -7.32 -5.86 26.36
CA TYR A 113 -7.86 -6.33 25.08
C TYR A 113 -6.74 -6.81 24.14
N PRO A 114 -6.94 -7.94 23.42
CA PRO A 114 -6.02 -8.33 22.34
C PRO A 114 -5.91 -7.22 21.29
N ILE A 115 -4.69 -6.84 20.95
CA ILE A 115 -4.44 -5.75 19.99
C ILE A 115 -3.39 -6.18 18.95
N TYR A 116 -3.80 -6.12 17.69
CA TYR A 116 -3.00 -6.47 16.53
C TYR A 116 -2.69 -5.21 15.73
N ILE A 117 -1.43 -5.02 15.38
CA ILE A 117 -0.97 -3.82 14.69
C ILE A 117 -0.39 -4.17 13.32
N ALA A 118 -0.57 -3.27 12.35
CA ALA A 118 0.03 -3.40 11.02
C ALA A 118 0.78 -2.13 10.63
N ASP A 119 2.03 -2.27 10.21
CA ASP A 119 2.78 -1.19 9.57
C ASP A 119 2.48 -1.19 8.07
N GLN A 120 2.39 0.01 7.51
CA GLN A 120 2.10 0.21 6.09
C GLN A 120 3.26 0.91 5.34
N ILE A 121 4.28 1.31 6.08
CA ILE A 121 5.45 2.01 5.56
C ILE A 121 6.61 1.03 5.43
N SER A 122 7.40 1.18 4.37
CA SER A 122 8.59 0.36 4.16
C SER A 122 9.51 0.39 5.39
N PRO A 123 10.10 -0.74 5.77
CA PRO A 123 11.13 -0.79 6.82
C PRO A 123 12.30 0.17 6.60
N LYS A 124 12.63 0.46 5.34
CA LYS A 124 13.70 1.38 4.95
C LYS A 124 13.36 2.86 5.20
N GLN A 125 12.09 3.21 5.45
CA GLN A 125 11.67 4.59 5.64
C GLN A 125 11.87 5.06 7.08
N ASN A 126 12.71 6.09 7.25
CA ASN A 126 12.96 6.68 8.56
C ASN A 126 11.83 7.65 8.95
N LEU A 127 11.10 7.34 10.00
CA LEU A 127 10.03 8.17 10.57
C LEU A 127 10.52 9.29 11.50
N GLY A 128 11.83 9.33 11.77
CA GLY A 128 12.46 10.23 12.72
C GLY A 128 12.60 9.63 14.12
N ARG A 129 13.61 10.14 14.88
CA ARG A 129 14.08 9.55 16.16
C ARG A 129 12.96 9.30 17.16
N PHE A 130 12.07 10.26 17.35
CA PHE A 130 10.99 10.16 18.35
C PHE A 130 9.98 9.05 18.01
N LYS A 131 9.52 8.99 16.75
CA LYS A 131 8.54 7.96 16.33
C LYS A 131 9.14 6.56 16.36
N ASN A 132 10.39 6.41 15.92
CA ASN A 132 11.11 5.14 15.99
C ASN A 132 11.31 4.68 17.45
N PHE A 133 11.61 5.60 18.36
CA PHE A 133 11.68 5.30 19.78
C PHE A 133 10.33 4.85 20.34
N MET A 134 9.24 5.56 20.02
CA MET A 134 7.88 5.16 20.43
C MET A 134 7.50 3.76 19.91
N LYS A 135 7.80 3.44 18.66
CA LYS A 135 7.62 2.09 18.13
C LYS A 135 8.40 1.06 18.96
N ARG A 136 9.67 1.32 19.24
CA ARG A 136 10.55 0.40 19.97
C ARG A 136 10.06 0.05 21.37
N ILE A 137 9.48 1.01 22.09
CA ILE A 137 9.00 0.78 23.48
C ILE A 137 7.58 0.23 23.54
N THR A 138 6.76 0.35 22.47
CA THR A 138 5.34 -0.05 22.51
C THR A 138 5.06 -1.35 21.76
N TYR A 139 5.75 -1.65 20.67
CA TYR A 139 5.38 -2.77 19.77
C TYR A 139 5.43 -4.14 20.43
N ARG A 140 6.31 -4.35 21.41
CA ARG A 140 6.35 -5.59 22.20
C ARG A 140 5.11 -5.82 23.07
N SER A 141 4.26 -4.80 23.25
CA SER A 141 2.98 -4.95 23.96
C SER A 141 1.80 -5.30 23.04
N ALA A 142 2.03 -5.42 21.74
CA ALA A 142 1.03 -5.93 20.81
C ALA A 142 0.83 -7.45 21.00
N THR A 143 -0.41 -7.91 20.87
CA THR A 143 -0.75 -9.34 20.83
C THR A 143 -0.18 -10.01 19.58
N GLY A 144 -0.16 -9.27 18.47
CA GLY A 144 0.46 -9.70 17.22
C GLY A 144 0.75 -8.52 16.29
N ILE A 145 1.70 -8.74 15.38
CA ILE A 145 2.12 -7.77 14.39
C ILE A 145 1.87 -8.34 12.99
N ILE A 146 1.15 -7.62 12.17
CA ILE A 146 0.90 -7.97 10.77
C ILE A 146 1.98 -7.32 9.92
N ALA A 147 2.75 -8.14 9.22
CA ALA A 147 3.72 -7.72 8.22
C ALA A 147 3.16 -7.99 6.83
N GLN A 148 3.30 -7.05 5.90
CA GLN A 148 2.73 -7.20 4.55
C GLN A 148 3.62 -8.00 3.60
N SER A 149 4.87 -8.23 3.99
CA SER A 149 5.89 -8.88 3.19
C SER A 149 6.87 -9.63 4.10
N LYS A 150 7.61 -10.57 3.50
CA LYS A 150 8.70 -11.27 4.19
C LYS A 150 9.76 -10.27 4.68
N MET A 151 10.18 -9.33 3.84
CA MET A 151 11.13 -8.29 4.21
C MET A 151 10.64 -7.46 5.41
N ALA A 152 9.35 -7.13 5.47
CA ALA A 152 8.77 -6.42 6.62
C ALA A 152 8.75 -7.27 7.88
N ALA A 153 8.50 -8.58 7.78
CA ALA A 153 8.54 -9.50 8.91
C ALA A 153 9.97 -9.68 9.44
N ASP A 154 10.94 -9.93 8.57
CA ASP A 154 12.36 -10.09 8.92
C ASP A 154 12.87 -8.84 9.67
N TYR A 155 12.54 -7.64 9.19
CA TYR A 155 12.85 -6.40 9.88
C TYR A 155 12.21 -6.30 11.29
N LYS A 156 10.98 -6.81 11.47
CA LYS A 156 10.36 -6.83 12.80
C LYS A 156 11.13 -7.72 13.76
N TYR A 157 11.52 -8.91 13.32
CA TYR A 157 12.34 -9.83 14.12
C TYR A 157 13.71 -9.21 14.46
N GLU A 158 14.36 -8.54 13.50
CA GLU A 158 15.63 -7.84 13.73
C GLU A 158 15.51 -6.74 14.80
N VAL A 159 14.46 -5.92 14.73
CA VAL A 159 14.31 -4.74 15.62
C VAL A 159 13.72 -5.08 16.98
N PHE A 160 12.78 -6.02 17.04
CA PHE A 160 12.00 -6.31 18.25
C PHE A 160 12.33 -7.66 18.89
N GLY A 161 13.15 -8.49 18.26
CA GLY A 161 13.51 -9.83 18.74
C GLY A 161 12.60 -10.92 18.16
N SER A 162 13.02 -12.18 18.33
CA SER A 162 12.34 -13.37 17.79
C SER A 162 11.11 -13.81 18.61
N ASP A 163 10.91 -13.23 19.78
CA ASP A 163 9.82 -13.56 20.72
C ASP A 163 8.48 -12.83 20.41
N ILE A 164 8.46 -12.00 19.38
CA ILE A 164 7.24 -11.33 18.94
C ILE A 164 6.39 -12.19 18.01
N ASN A 165 5.07 -12.11 18.14
CA ASN A 165 4.14 -12.80 17.25
C ASN A 165 3.94 -11.99 15.95
N VAL A 166 4.61 -12.39 14.87
CA VAL A 166 4.50 -11.75 13.55
C VAL A 166 3.87 -12.71 12.56
N ARG A 167 2.85 -12.25 11.83
CA ARG A 167 2.26 -12.97 10.70
C ARG A 167 2.35 -12.17 9.42
N ILE A 168 2.76 -12.82 8.33
CA ILE A 168 2.80 -12.20 7.01
C ILE A 168 1.40 -12.30 6.41
N ILE A 169 0.75 -11.15 6.24
CA ILE A 169 -0.55 -11.03 5.59
C ILE A 169 -0.47 -9.86 4.60
N PRO A 170 -0.51 -10.12 3.29
CA PRO A 170 -0.46 -9.08 2.27
C PRO A 170 -1.72 -8.20 2.30
N ASN A 171 -1.69 -7.07 1.61
CA ASN A 171 -2.88 -6.27 1.40
C ASN A 171 -3.89 -7.02 0.52
N THR A 172 -5.19 -6.78 0.75
CA THR A 172 -6.23 -7.18 -0.21
C THR A 172 -6.11 -6.31 -1.46
N MET A 173 -6.35 -6.91 -2.60
CA MET A 173 -6.50 -6.14 -3.84
C MET A 173 -7.91 -5.54 -3.92
N ARG A 174 -8.05 -4.31 -4.46
CA ARG A 174 -9.36 -3.78 -4.85
C ARG A 174 -9.93 -4.58 -6.01
N ASP A 175 -11.21 -4.42 -6.26
CA ASP A 175 -11.78 -4.95 -7.49
C ASP A 175 -11.16 -4.22 -8.69
N ILE A 176 -10.65 -5.01 -9.62
CA ILE A 176 -10.13 -4.53 -10.90
C ILE A 176 -11.20 -4.81 -11.95
N VAL A 177 -11.62 -3.76 -12.65
CA VAL A 177 -12.59 -3.86 -13.74
C VAL A 177 -11.90 -4.44 -14.96
N ASP A 178 -12.42 -5.55 -15.46
CA ASP A 178 -11.91 -6.14 -16.69
C ASP A 178 -12.31 -5.28 -17.90
N CYS A 179 -11.34 -4.99 -18.76
CA CYS A 179 -11.51 -4.25 -20.00
C CYS A 179 -11.08 -5.11 -21.19
N PRO A 180 -11.83 -6.18 -21.54
CA PRO A 180 -11.38 -7.19 -22.51
C PRO A 180 -11.24 -6.64 -23.93
N ASN A 181 -11.91 -5.54 -24.25
CA ASN A 181 -11.86 -4.90 -25.55
C ASN A 181 -10.95 -3.67 -25.59
N ALA A 182 -10.08 -3.49 -24.59
CA ALA A 182 -9.15 -2.37 -24.58
C ALA A 182 -8.14 -2.54 -25.73
N GLU A 183 -8.05 -1.51 -26.58
CA GLU A 183 -7.01 -1.45 -27.61
C GLU A 183 -5.64 -1.25 -26.94
N LYS A 184 -4.69 -2.12 -27.24
CA LYS A 184 -3.32 -2.02 -26.73
C LYS A 184 -2.54 -0.96 -27.48
N HIS A 185 -1.91 -0.10 -26.74
CA HIS A 185 -0.99 0.92 -27.26
C HIS A 185 0.46 0.60 -26.85
N PRO A 186 1.45 1.07 -27.61
CA PRO A 186 2.86 0.94 -27.24
C PRO A 186 3.20 1.88 -26.07
N TRP A 187 2.62 1.60 -24.91
CA TRP A 187 2.78 2.40 -23.70
C TRP A 187 3.55 1.67 -22.62
N VAL A 188 4.56 2.37 -22.09
CA VAL A 188 5.16 2.06 -20.79
C VAL A 188 4.39 2.87 -19.74
N VAL A 189 3.67 2.19 -18.86
CA VAL A 189 2.77 2.83 -17.88
C VAL A 189 3.40 2.79 -16.50
N SER A 190 3.27 3.87 -15.75
CA SER A 190 3.54 3.90 -14.30
C SER A 190 2.39 4.55 -13.56
N LEU A 191 2.00 3.97 -12.41
CA LEU A 191 0.88 4.41 -11.60
C LEU A 191 1.33 4.74 -10.19
N GLY A 192 1.06 5.95 -9.73
CA GLY A 192 1.31 6.32 -8.35
C GLY A 192 1.47 7.82 -8.12
N ARG A 193 1.64 8.18 -6.84
CA ARG A 193 1.89 9.57 -6.47
C ARG A 193 3.23 10.04 -7.04
N LEU A 194 3.28 11.22 -7.64
CA LEU A 194 4.52 11.82 -8.14
C LEU A 194 5.34 12.40 -6.97
N SER A 195 6.04 11.53 -6.25
CA SER A 195 6.83 11.84 -5.06
C SER A 195 8.14 11.08 -5.06
N TYR A 196 9.12 11.53 -4.29
CA TYR A 196 10.50 11.01 -4.29
C TYR A 196 10.57 9.49 -4.08
N GLU A 197 9.78 8.96 -3.17
CA GLU A 197 9.74 7.52 -2.86
C GLU A 197 9.26 6.66 -4.05
N LYS A 198 8.49 7.24 -4.98
CA LYS A 198 7.97 6.53 -6.15
C LYS A 198 8.97 6.44 -7.32
N GLY A 199 10.06 7.21 -7.29
CA GLY A 199 11.17 7.02 -8.20
C GLY A 199 10.89 7.29 -9.67
N ILE A 200 9.87 8.08 -10.02
CA ILE A 200 9.49 8.37 -11.42
C ILE A 200 10.63 9.03 -12.19
N ASP A 201 11.47 9.80 -11.52
CA ASP A 201 12.70 10.38 -12.08
C ASP A 201 13.63 9.30 -12.66
N ARG A 202 13.77 8.16 -11.99
CA ARG A 202 14.56 7.00 -12.45
C ARG A 202 13.97 6.35 -13.72
N LEU A 203 12.64 6.28 -13.79
CA LEU A 203 11.95 5.74 -14.96
C LEU A 203 12.10 6.66 -16.17
N ILE A 204 12.00 7.97 -15.97
CA ILE A 204 12.21 8.97 -17.02
C ILE A 204 13.65 8.87 -17.54
N ASP A 205 14.65 8.75 -16.66
CA ASP A 205 16.05 8.57 -17.06
C ASP A 205 16.26 7.26 -17.85
N ALA A 206 15.66 6.15 -17.40
CA ALA A 206 15.77 4.87 -18.11
C ALA A 206 15.10 4.93 -19.50
N PHE A 207 13.90 5.51 -19.59
CA PHE A 207 13.13 5.64 -20.82
C PHE A 207 13.85 6.55 -21.84
N SER A 208 14.50 7.62 -21.37
CA SER A 208 15.24 8.54 -22.23
C SER A 208 16.44 7.91 -22.97
N ARG A 209 16.94 6.78 -22.50
CA ARG A 209 18.06 6.03 -23.10
C ARG A 209 17.61 5.11 -24.24
N ILE A 210 16.30 4.90 -24.38
CA ILE A 210 15.74 4.01 -25.42
C ILE A 210 15.58 4.79 -26.72
N SER A 211 16.26 4.33 -27.76
CA SER A 211 16.19 4.85 -29.13
C SER A 211 15.61 3.80 -30.10
N GLY A 212 15.14 4.23 -31.26
CA GLY A 212 14.58 3.33 -32.29
C GLY A 212 13.16 2.82 -31.98
N HIS A 213 12.50 3.37 -30.97
CA HIS A 213 11.14 3.04 -30.55
C HIS A 213 10.32 4.33 -30.37
N ASP A 214 10.27 5.16 -31.39
CA ASP A 214 9.66 6.50 -31.35
C ASP A 214 8.13 6.46 -31.23
N ASP A 215 7.51 5.32 -31.58
CA ASP A 215 6.10 5.03 -31.39
C ASP A 215 5.72 4.73 -29.93
N TRP A 216 6.69 4.36 -29.08
CA TRP A 216 6.46 4.07 -27.67
C TRP A 216 6.40 5.34 -26.82
N ARG A 217 5.42 5.39 -25.93
CA ARG A 217 5.18 6.50 -25.00
C ARG A 217 5.31 6.06 -23.55
N LEU A 218 5.85 6.94 -22.72
CA LEU A 218 5.82 6.81 -21.27
C LEU A 218 4.56 7.52 -20.72
N VAL A 219 3.66 6.76 -20.12
CA VAL A 219 2.39 7.26 -19.57
C VAL A 219 2.43 7.24 -18.05
N LEU A 220 2.40 8.42 -17.43
CA LEU A 220 2.49 8.61 -15.99
C LEU A 220 1.11 8.95 -15.41
N ILE A 221 0.54 8.03 -14.64
CA ILE A 221 -0.78 8.15 -14.03
C ILE A 221 -0.63 8.52 -12.55
N GLY A 222 -1.06 9.69 -12.18
CA GLY A 222 -1.00 10.22 -10.83
C GLY A 222 -0.51 11.66 -10.77
N ASP A 223 -0.53 12.22 -9.58
CA ASP A 223 -0.08 13.58 -9.32
C ASP A 223 0.72 13.64 -8.01
N GLY A 224 1.47 14.72 -7.78
CA GLY A 224 2.24 14.87 -6.56
C GLY A 224 3.23 16.01 -6.57
N PRO A 225 3.95 16.19 -5.45
CA PRO A 225 4.81 17.35 -5.25
C PRO A 225 5.99 17.45 -6.21
N GLN A 226 6.39 16.35 -6.87
CA GLN A 226 7.50 16.34 -7.82
C GLN A 226 7.07 16.61 -9.27
N ARG A 227 5.79 16.80 -9.58
CA ARG A 227 5.31 16.95 -10.96
C ARG A 227 6.12 17.94 -11.77
N ASN A 228 6.27 19.17 -11.29
CA ASN A 228 7.00 20.22 -12.01
C ASN A 228 8.47 19.83 -12.26
N GLN A 229 9.12 19.23 -11.27
CA GLN A 229 10.50 18.75 -11.39
C GLN A 229 10.66 17.66 -12.45
N LEU A 230 9.70 16.73 -12.53
CA LEU A 230 9.69 15.64 -13.50
C LEU A 230 9.42 16.17 -14.93
N GLU A 231 8.50 17.12 -15.09
CA GLU A 231 8.25 17.80 -16.36
C GLU A 231 9.50 18.57 -16.86
N GLU A 232 10.24 19.21 -15.96
CA GLU A 232 11.52 19.85 -16.31
C GLU A 232 12.59 18.83 -16.70
N GLN A 233 12.65 17.67 -16.05
CA GLN A 233 13.57 16.58 -16.40
C GLN A 233 13.28 16.07 -17.82
N VAL A 234 12.01 15.81 -18.15
CA VAL A 234 11.57 15.40 -19.49
C VAL A 234 12.00 16.40 -20.58
N LYS A 235 11.83 17.71 -20.32
CA LYS A 235 12.29 18.77 -21.23
C LYS A 235 13.80 18.77 -21.42
N LYS A 236 14.57 18.64 -20.33
CA LYS A 236 16.05 18.59 -20.39
C LYS A 236 16.56 17.39 -21.19
N LEU A 237 15.88 16.25 -21.07
CA LEU A 237 16.20 15.02 -21.79
C LEU A 237 15.67 15.00 -23.24
N LYS A 238 14.91 16.03 -23.65
CA LYS A 238 14.34 16.21 -24.99
C LYS A 238 13.43 15.05 -25.45
N ILE A 239 12.62 14.52 -24.51
CA ILE A 239 11.64 13.44 -24.74
C ILE A 239 10.21 13.90 -24.46
N SER A 240 9.92 15.19 -24.51
CA SER A 240 8.60 15.75 -24.18
C SER A 240 7.47 15.27 -25.07
N ASP A 241 7.77 14.91 -26.29
CA ASP A 241 6.85 14.33 -27.28
C ASP A 241 6.49 12.87 -27.02
N ARG A 242 7.26 12.19 -26.15
CA ARG A 242 7.09 10.76 -25.81
C ARG A 242 6.63 10.53 -24.37
N VAL A 243 6.35 11.57 -23.56
CA VAL A 243 5.96 11.41 -22.14
C VAL A 243 4.67 12.14 -21.84
N ASP A 244 3.68 11.41 -21.35
CA ASP A 244 2.36 11.92 -20.97
C ASP A 244 2.17 11.91 -19.45
N PHE A 245 1.86 13.08 -18.87
CA PHE A 245 1.47 13.24 -17.47
C PHE A 245 -0.05 13.36 -17.37
N LEU A 246 -0.75 12.26 -17.08
CA LEU A 246 -2.22 12.21 -17.09
C LEU A 246 -2.87 12.79 -15.82
N GLY A 247 -2.08 13.07 -14.76
CA GLY A 247 -2.62 13.48 -13.47
C GLY A 247 -3.39 12.36 -12.75
N SER A 248 -4.15 12.73 -11.72
CA SER A 248 -4.99 11.78 -11.00
C SER A 248 -6.20 11.38 -11.84
N ARG A 249 -6.43 10.07 -11.99
CA ARG A 249 -7.46 9.48 -12.85
C ARG A 249 -8.39 8.57 -12.06
N ASN A 250 -9.65 8.45 -12.51
CA ASN A 250 -10.64 7.51 -11.96
C ASN A 250 -10.79 6.27 -12.85
N ASP A 251 -10.36 6.32 -14.10
CA ASP A 251 -10.40 5.28 -15.13
C ASP A 251 -9.08 4.49 -15.22
N VAL A 252 -8.43 4.28 -14.07
CA VAL A 252 -7.10 3.63 -13.98
C VAL A 252 -7.11 2.24 -14.61
N ASP A 253 -8.18 1.45 -14.41
CA ASP A 253 -8.26 0.09 -14.93
C ASP A 253 -8.26 0.07 -16.47
N ALA A 254 -8.98 1.00 -17.09
CA ALA A 254 -8.99 1.14 -18.54
C ALA A 254 -7.62 1.56 -19.08
N LEU A 255 -6.96 2.51 -18.41
CA LEU A 255 -5.62 2.96 -18.80
C LEU A 255 -4.56 1.85 -18.65
N LEU A 256 -4.61 1.08 -17.57
CA LEU A 256 -3.74 -0.08 -17.41
C LEU A 256 -4.02 -1.13 -18.48
N ALA A 257 -5.29 -1.41 -18.78
CA ALA A 257 -5.66 -2.37 -19.83
C ALA A 257 -5.16 -1.96 -21.22
N GLN A 258 -5.04 -0.67 -21.51
CA GLN A 258 -4.50 -0.12 -22.76
C GLN A 258 -2.95 -0.14 -22.82
N GLY A 259 -2.27 -0.21 -21.69
CA GLY A 259 -0.82 -0.26 -21.62
C GLY A 259 -0.23 -1.57 -22.14
N SER A 260 1.05 -1.56 -22.52
CA SER A 260 1.80 -2.74 -22.96
C SER A 260 2.83 -3.23 -21.96
N ILE A 261 3.41 -2.33 -21.16
CA ILE A 261 4.40 -2.62 -20.11
C ILE A 261 4.08 -1.75 -18.91
N PHE A 262 4.15 -2.33 -17.71
CA PHE A 262 4.05 -1.56 -16.46
C PHE A 262 5.39 -1.50 -15.74
N VAL A 263 5.77 -0.32 -15.23
CA VAL A 263 7.00 -0.15 -14.47
C VAL A 263 6.68 0.49 -13.11
N LEU A 264 7.12 -0.16 -12.03
CA LEU A 264 7.12 0.40 -10.67
C LEU A 264 8.56 0.76 -10.26
N PRO A 265 9.02 2.01 -10.46
CA PRO A 265 10.40 2.40 -10.22
C PRO A 265 10.66 2.83 -8.77
N SER A 266 9.80 2.47 -7.83
CA SER A 266 9.81 2.96 -6.45
C SER A 266 11.11 2.68 -5.72
N ARG A 267 11.60 3.66 -4.96
CA ARG A 267 12.75 3.53 -4.05
C ARG A 267 12.40 2.72 -2.81
N CYS A 268 11.16 2.82 -2.38
CA CYS A 268 10.63 2.02 -1.27
C CYS A 268 9.12 1.93 -1.29
N GLU A 269 8.60 0.78 -0.91
CA GLU A 269 7.17 0.51 -0.72
C GLU A 269 6.95 -0.27 0.59
N GLY A 270 5.82 -0.04 1.24
CA GLY A 270 5.36 -0.95 2.30
C GLY A 270 4.78 -2.22 1.67
N PHE A 271 3.81 -2.02 0.76
CA PHE A 271 3.26 -3.04 -0.12
C PHE A 271 2.98 -2.42 -1.49
N PRO A 272 3.41 -3.04 -2.60
CA PRO A 272 3.35 -2.45 -3.94
C PRO A 272 1.97 -2.62 -4.59
N ASN A 273 0.93 -1.95 -4.05
CA ASN A 273 -0.45 -2.07 -4.54
C ASN A 273 -0.56 -1.80 -6.05
N ALA A 274 0.11 -0.76 -6.56
CA ALA A 274 0.05 -0.40 -7.98
C ALA A 274 0.65 -1.50 -8.89
N LEU A 275 1.69 -2.20 -8.42
CA LEU A 275 2.23 -3.37 -9.11
C LEU A 275 1.19 -4.50 -9.18
N CYS A 276 0.54 -4.80 -8.05
CA CYS A 276 -0.49 -5.84 -8.01
C CYS A 276 -1.70 -5.48 -8.89
N GLU A 277 -2.10 -4.21 -8.94
CA GLU A 277 -3.17 -3.70 -9.81
C GLU A 277 -2.80 -3.86 -11.30
N ALA A 278 -1.56 -3.55 -11.67
CA ALA A 278 -1.07 -3.74 -13.05
C ALA A 278 -0.97 -5.22 -13.43
N MET A 279 -0.46 -6.07 -12.55
CA MET A 279 -0.43 -7.53 -12.77
C MET A 279 -1.84 -8.10 -12.94
N ALA A 280 -2.82 -7.59 -12.20
CA ALA A 280 -4.22 -7.98 -12.32
C ALA A 280 -4.89 -7.44 -13.59
N SER A 281 -4.30 -6.47 -14.27
CA SER A 281 -4.73 -5.93 -15.58
C SER A 281 -3.98 -6.56 -16.76
N PRO A 282 -3.63 -7.82 -16.71
CA PRO A 282 -2.60 -8.61 -17.39
C PRO A 282 -1.56 -7.78 -18.15
N LEU A 283 -0.70 -7.11 -17.36
CA LEU A 283 0.47 -6.39 -17.86
C LEU A 283 1.78 -7.08 -17.43
N PRO A 284 2.77 -7.20 -18.32
CA PRO A 284 4.12 -7.53 -17.93
C PRO A 284 4.66 -6.39 -17.07
N CYS A 285 5.20 -6.73 -15.90
CA CYS A 285 5.60 -5.75 -14.90
C CYS A 285 7.11 -5.78 -14.66
N ILE A 286 7.71 -4.60 -14.56
CA ILE A 286 9.12 -4.41 -14.17
C ILE A 286 9.16 -3.61 -12.86
N THR A 287 10.02 -3.99 -11.93
CA THR A 287 10.24 -3.24 -10.69
C THR A 287 11.68 -3.39 -10.19
N PHE A 288 12.09 -2.51 -9.27
CA PHE A 288 13.36 -2.68 -8.56
C PHE A 288 13.22 -3.66 -7.39
N ASP A 289 14.33 -4.29 -6.98
CA ASP A 289 14.41 -5.18 -5.81
C ASP A 289 14.36 -4.43 -4.46
N SER A 290 14.31 -3.09 -4.48
CA SER A 290 14.19 -2.23 -3.31
C SER A 290 12.83 -2.28 -2.62
N VAL A 291 11.80 -2.68 -3.35
CA VAL A 291 10.46 -2.96 -2.84
C VAL A 291 10.34 -4.44 -2.51
N SER A 292 9.29 -4.85 -1.80
CA SER A 292 9.02 -6.27 -1.53
C SER A 292 8.66 -7.04 -2.81
N ALA A 293 9.48 -6.86 -3.85
CA ALA A 293 9.22 -7.35 -5.20
C ALA A 293 9.24 -8.87 -5.25
N SER A 294 10.21 -9.50 -4.58
CA SER A 294 10.33 -10.96 -4.50
C SER A 294 9.18 -11.66 -3.77
N ASP A 295 8.38 -10.90 -3.01
CA ASP A 295 7.16 -11.42 -2.41
C ASP A 295 5.98 -11.44 -3.40
N ILE A 296 6.10 -10.75 -4.54
CA ILE A 296 5.04 -10.59 -5.54
C ILE A 296 5.47 -11.16 -6.89
N ILE A 297 6.68 -10.87 -7.33
CA ILE A 297 7.24 -11.29 -8.62
C ILE A 297 8.19 -12.46 -8.44
N ASP A 298 7.92 -13.52 -9.18
CA ASP A 298 8.87 -14.57 -9.49
C ASP A 298 9.61 -14.14 -10.76
N ASN A 299 10.88 -13.72 -10.62
CA ASN A 299 11.65 -13.07 -11.68
C ASN A 299 11.69 -13.92 -12.97
N HIS A 300 11.49 -13.30 -14.12
CA HIS A 300 11.39 -13.91 -15.45
C HIS A 300 10.21 -14.87 -15.66
N ILE A 301 9.31 -15.05 -14.66
CA ILE A 301 8.14 -15.91 -14.74
C ILE A 301 6.86 -15.08 -14.87
N ASN A 302 6.63 -14.16 -13.93
CA ASN A 302 5.44 -13.30 -13.90
C ASN A 302 5.77 -11.81 -13.84
N GLY A 303 7.02 -11.44 -14.08
CA GLY A 303 7.54 -10.07 -14.14
C GLY A 303 9.06 -10.05 -14.12
N GLU A 304 9.63 -8.86 -14.15
CA GLU A 304 11.07 -8.62 -14.16
C GLU A 304 11.49 -7.81 -12.92
N ILE A 305 12.55 -8.26 -12.25
CA ILE A 305 13.15 -7.56 -11.12
C ILE A 305 14.52 -7.04 -11.53
N VAL A 306 14.72 -5.74 -11.40
CA VAL A 306 15.99 -5.05 -11.67
C VAL A 306 16.63 -4.63 -10.35
N ARG A 307 17.95 -4.62 -10.29
CA ARG A 307 18.68 -4.16 -9.09
C ARG A 307 18.35 -2.69 -8.78
N ASP A 308 18.12 -2.38 -7.50
CA ASP A 308 17.79 -1.02 -7.07
C ASP A 308 18.81 0.02 -7.54
N GLY A 309 18.32 1.04 -8.25
CA GLY A 309 19.12 2.13 -8.78
C GLY A 309 19.88 1.81 -10.07
N ASP A 310 19.78 0.61 -10.62
CA ASP A 310 20.34 0.26 -11.92
C ASP A 310 19.46 0.79 -13.06
N ILE A 311 19.72 2.02 -13.46
CA ILE A 311 18.96 2.71 -14.51
C ILE A 311 19.21 2.07 -15.89
N GLU A 312 20.42 1.60 -16.13
CA GLU A 312 20.78 0.92 -17.38
C GLU A 312 20.09 -0.45 -17.48
N GLY A 313 20.10 -1.22 -16.39
CA GLY A 313 19.34 -2.47 -16.29
C GLY A 313 17.85 -2.25 -16.46
N LEU A 314 17.28 -1.17 -15.91
CA LEU A 314 15.87 -0.82 -16.10
C LEU A 314 15.58 -0.48 -17.57
N SER A 315 16.43 0.32 -18.22
CA SER A 315 16.32 0.64 -19.65
C SER A 315 16.36 -0.62 -20.51
N SER A 316 17.30 -1.53 -20.23
CA SER A 316 17.46 -2.80 -20.95
C SER A 316 16.27 -3.74 -20.76
N ALA A 317 15.72 -3.81 -19.55
CA ALA A 317 14.52 -4.61 -19.26
C ALA A 317 13.29 -4.08 -20.02
N ILE A 318 13.11 -2.75 -20.05
CA ILE A 318 12.03 -2.11 -20.81
C ILE A 318 12.21 -2.41 -22.30
N LEU A 319 13.40 -2.20 -22.86
CA LEU A 319 13.71 -2.45 -24.27
C LEU A 319 13.47 -3.92 -24.64
N SER A 320 13.93 -4.86 -23.84
CA SER A 320 13.68 -6.29 -24.04
C SER A 320 12.18 -6.64 -24.13
N LEU A 321 11.33 -5.94 -23.37
CA LEU A 321 9.89 -6.13 -23.46
C LEU A 321 9.25 -5.35 -24.63
N MET A 322 9.84 -4.25 -25.09
CA MET A 322 9.40 -3.57 -26.32
C MET A 322 9.62 -4.45 -27.55
N ASP A 323 10.75 -5.14 -27.61
CA ASP A 323 11.16 -5.97 -28.75
C ASP A 323 10.46 -7.34 -28.81
N ASP A 324 10.03 -7.88 -27.66
CA ASP A 324 9.53 -9.27 -27.57
C ASP A 324 8.08 -9.32 -27.09
N GLU A 325 7.13 -9.37 -28.02
CA GLU A 325 5.69 -9.52 -27.76
C GLU A 325 5.35 -10.86 -27.12
N THR A 326 6.03 -11.92 -27.50
CA THR A 326 5.81 -13.26 -26.94
C THR A 326 6.17 -13.27 -25.46
N LYS A 327 7.31 -12.68 -25.10
CA LYS A 327 7.72 -12.50 -23.70
C LYS A 327 6.74 -11.65 -22.93
N ARG A 328 6.27 -10.52 -23.50
CA ARG A 328 5.24 -9.68 -22.87
C ARG A 328 3.99 -10.49 -22.52
N THR A 329 3.49 -11.25 -23.51
CA THR A 329 2.28 -12.07 -23.35
C THR A 329 2.45 -13.13 -22.28
N LEU A 330 3.58 -13.85 -22.28
CA LEU A 330 3.86 -14.90 -21.30
C LEU A 330 3.90 -14.34 -19.87
N LEU A 331 4.62 -13.25 -19.67
CA LEU A 331 4.72 -12.59 -18.35
C LEU A 331 3.36 -12.07 -17.90
N ALA A 332 2.56 -11.48 -18.79
CA ALA A 332 1.23 -10.94 -18.48
C ALA A 332 0.24 -12.04 -18.05
N VAL A 333 0.21 -13.18 -18.76
CA VAL A 333 -0.63 -14.33 -18.39
C VAL A 333 -0.27 -14.87 -17.02
N ASN A 334 1.00 -14.96 -16.71
CA ASN A 334 1.46 -15.42 -15.39
C ASN A 334 1.22 -14.36 -14.31
N ALA A 335 1.39 -13.07 -14.61
CA ALA A 335 1.11 -11.96 -13.70
C ALA A 335 -0.36 -11.97 -13.25
N TYR A 336 -1.30 -12.28 -14.14
CA TYR A 336 -2.74 -12.28 -13.87
C TYR A 336 -3.15 -13.20 -12.70
N LYS A 337 -2.37 -14.25 -12.42
CA LYS A 337 -2.60 -15.16 -11.27
C LYS A 337 -2.53 -14.44 -9.92
N ILE A 338 -2.06 -13.20 -9.88
CA ILE A 338 -2.07 -12.35 -8.66
C ILE A 338 -3.49 -12.17 -8.11
N ARG A 339 -4.52 -12.20 -8.96
CA ARG A 339 -5.93 -12.09 -8.54
C ARG A 339 -6.36 -13.20 -7.58
N GLU A 340 -5.93 -14.43 -7.84
CA GLU A 340 -6.21 -15.58 -6.97
C GLU A 340 -5.40 -15.49 -5.66
N ARG A 341 -4.17 -15.00 -5.77
CA ARG A 341 -3.26 -14.87 -4.62
C ARG A 341 -3.72 -13.81 -3.63
N LEU A 342 -4.23 -12.68 -4.12
CA LEU A 342 -4.67 -11.53 -3.33
C LEU A 342 -6.20 -11.38 -3.27
N GLU A 343 -6.92 -12.48 -3.50
CA GLU A 343 -8.39 -12.52 -3.43
C GLU A 343 -8.87 -12.06 -2.05
N LYS A 344 -9.87 -11.17 -2.04
CA LYS A 344 -10.37 -10.49 -0.82
C LYS A 344 -10.78 -11.44 0.29
N ASN A 345 -11.51 -12.53 -0.07
CA ASN A 345 -11.99 -13.47 0.94
C ASN A 345 -10.82 -14.23 1.55
N LYS A 346 -9.88 -14.69 0.73
CA LYS A 346 -8.67 -15.39 1.18
C LYS A 346 -7.84 -14.52 2.14
N ILE A 347 -7.57 -13.28 1.75
CA ILE A 347 -6.80 -12.37 2.60
C ILE A 347 -7.61 -11.97 3.83
N GLY A 348 -8.93 -11.73 3.68
CA GLY A 348 -9.82 -11.43 4.79
C GLY A 348 -9.88 -12.56 5.83
N ASP A 349 -9.91 -13.82 5.39
CA ASP A 349 -9.83 -14.99 6.28
C ASP A 349 -8.48 -15.05 7.01
N MET A 350 -7.35 -14.79 6.33
CA MET A 350 -6.04 -14.72 6.99
C MET A 350 -6.00 -13.66 8.11
N PHE A 351 -6.65 -12.49 7.90
CA PHE A 351 -6.80 -11.48 8.95
C PHE A 351 -7.65 -11.98 10.11
N LEU A 352 -8.84 -12.54 9.84
CA LEU A 352 -9.74 -13.04 10.87
C LEU A 352 -9.10 -14.17 11.68
N ASP A 353 -8.44 -15.13 11.01
CA ASP A 353 -7.74 -16.21 11.67
C ASP A 353 -6.69 -15.69 12.65
N PHE A 354 -5.93 -14.66 12.25
CA PHE A 354 -4.89 -14.10 13.10
C PHE A 354 -5.44 -13.26 14.26
N ILE A 355 -6.40 -12.37 14.01
CA ILE A 355 -6.91 -11.46 15.04
C ILE A 355 -7.93 -12.12 15.99
N LEU A 356 -8.43 -13.30 15.64
CA LEU A 356 -9.36 -14.09 16.47
C LEU A 356 -8.73 -15.39 16.99
N GLU A 357 -7.45 -15.62 16.71
CA GLU A 357 -6.70 -16.75 17.26
C GLU A 357 -6.81 -16.75 18.79
N LYS A 358 -7.31 -17.82 19.37
CA LYS A 358 -7.32 -17.99 20.83
C LYS A 358 -5.87 -18.23 21.26
N MET A 359 -5.35 -17.32 22.08
CA MET A 359 -4.13 -17.56 22.83
C MET A 359 -4.34 -18.61 23.90
#